data_380e3cef14b85790e2fdca50c7329320
#
_entry.id   380e3cef14b85790e2fdca50c7329320
#
_cell.length_a   1.000
_cell.length_b   1.000
_cell.length_c   1.000
_cell.angle_alpha   90.00
_cell.angle_beta   90.00
_cell.angle_gamma   90.00
#
_symmetry.space_group_name_H-M   'P 1'
#
loop_
_entity.id
_entity.type
_entity.pdbx_description
1 polymer ?
#
loop_
_entity_poly.entity_id
_entity_poly.type
_entity_poly.pdbx_seq_one_letter_code
_entity_poly.pdbx_strand_id
1 'polypeptide(L)'
;MATIIRQSYIDKIERFLGKETIIVLVGQRRVGKSCMMKMIRDRKISDSSNNIIYIDKEKREFDPIQTYQDLNEYIGQHFHSDKHNYILIDEIQDIKEFERSIRSYRTEPNTDIIITGSNARMLSNELSTIIGGRYKEIYIQSLSYNEFLQFHHLVDNDEALALYIQYGGLPGLAKIGLEEDDAREYQIDIYHTVLLKDVIMRNQIRNIPFLENLVRFLADNTGKLISANSIAKYMKSQGESITSTAIINYISFLCEAYILHKVNRYDIHGKRIFETNDKFYFEDNGIRNAIAGGTREGDIEKVIENIIYQHLIRLGYQVYVGQLQAGEIDFVCTKPGGERIYVQASYIIYDKATREREFGNLHAIKDNYPKYVISMTPLLTKNDDDGITHIHLRKFLTEGL
;
A
#
# COMPACT_ATOMS: atom_id res chain seq x y z
N MET A 1 -23.20 -1.10 -13.58
CA MET A 1 -22.28 0.04 -13.43
C MET A 1 -21.08 -0.17 -14.33
N ALA A 2 -20.66 0.86 -15.07
CA ALA A 2 -19.41 0.80 -15.84
C ALA A 2 -18.24 0.61 -14.88
N THR A 3 -17.32 -0.27 -15.21
CA THR A 3 -16.11 -0.49 -14.40
C THR A 3 -15.20 0.71 -14.57
N ILE A 4 -14.90 1.43 -13.48
CA ILE A 4 -14.00 2.58 -13.52
C ILE A 4 -12.56 2.08 -13.68
N ILE A 5 -11.88 2.63 -14.68
CA ILE A 5 -10.54 2.19 -15.08
C ILE A 5 -9.49 3.01 -14.32
N ARG A 6 -8.59 2.32 -13.60
CA ARG A 6 -7.40 2.91 -13.00
C ARG A 6 -6.26 2.93 -14.03
N GLN A 7 -6.36 3.88 -14.99
CA GLN A 7 -5.55 3.89 -16.21
C GLN A 7 -4.04 3.86 -15.94
N SER A 8 -3.56 4.56 -14.92
CA SER A 8 -2.14 4.59 -14.57
C SER A 8 -1.53 3.21 -14.28
N TYR A 9 -2.31 2.29 -13.69
CA TYR A 9 -1.87 0.92 -13.44
C TYR A 9 -1.95 0.06 -14.70
N ILE A 10 -3.00 0.23 -15.50
CA ILE A 10 -3.12 -0.47 -16.79
C ILE A 10 -1.95 -0.12 -17.69
N ASP A 11 -1.59 1.16 -17.81
CA ASP A 11 -0.44 1.61 -18.61
C ASP A 11 0.89 1.03 -18.09
N LYS A 12 1.03 0.92 -16.75
CA LYS A 12 2.20 0.25 -16.15
C LYS A 12 2.26 -1.23 -16.54
N ILE A 13 1.13 -1.95 -16.52
CA ILE A 13 1.06 -3.37 -16.89
C ILE A 13 1.39 -3.52 -18.38
N GLU A 14 0.72 -2.78 -19.26
CA GLU A 14 0.88 -2.86 -20.72
C GLU A 14 2.34 -2.54 -21.17
N ARG A 15 3.03 -1.66 -20.44
CA ARG A 15 4.44 -1.33 -20.72
C ARG A 15 5.39 -2.53 -20.62
N PHE A 16 5.05 -3.54 -19.82
CA PHE A 16 5.87 -4.72 -19.58
C PHE A 16 5.41 -5.97 -20.35
N LEU A 17 4.26 -5.95 -20.99
CA LEU A 17 3.82 -7.02 -21.90
C LEU A 17 4.75 -7.13 -23.10
N GLY A 18 5.00 -8.35 -23.56
CA GLY A 18 5.92 -8.69 -24.65
C GLY A 18 7.41 -8.51 -24.32
N LYS A 19 7.79 -8.40 -23.03
CA LYS A 19 9.19 -8.20 -22.58
C LYS A 19 9.79 -9.38 -21.82
N GLU A 20 9.24 -10.57 -21.99
CA GLU A 20 9.68 -11.79 -21.30
C GLU A 20 9.78 -11.63 -19.77
N THR A 21 8.96 -10.76 -19.21
CA THR A 21 8.96 -10.37 -17.80
C THR A 21 7.63 -10.78 -17.18
N ILE A 22 7.67 -11.52 -16.08
CA ILE A 22 6.47 -11.85 -15.31
C ILE A 22 5.98 -10.58 -14.62
N ILE A 23 4.71 -10.26 -14.80
CA ILE A 23 4.07 -9.12 -14.13
C ILE A 23 3.38 -9.65 -12.87
N VAL A 24 3.71 -9.05 -11.74
CA VAL A 24 3.17 -9.45 -10.44
C VAL A 24 2.42 -8.28 -9.82
N LEU A 25 1.09 -8.42 -9.72
CA LEU A 25 0.23 -7.43 -9.10
C LEU A 25 0.10 -7.76 -7.61
N VAL A 26 0.62 -6.87 -6.77
CA VAL A 26 0.60 -7.03 -5.32
C VAL A 26 -0.15 -5.89 -4.64
N GLY A 27 -0.51 -6.08 -3.38
CA GLY A 27 -1.21 -5.09 -2.56
C GLY A 27 -2.26 -5.75 -1.68
N GLN A 28 -2.85 -4.96 -0.79
CA GLN A 28 -3.87 -5.40 0.15
C GLN A 28 -5.04 -6.09 -0.56
N ARG A 29 -5.79 -6.94 0.15
CA ARG A 29 -7.07 -7.45 -0.39
C ARG A 29 -8.03 -6.31 -0.68
N ARG A 30 -8.88 -6.49 -1.71
CA ARG A 30 -9.94 -5.56 -2.11
C ARG A 30 -9.49 -4.22 -2.71
N VAL A 31 -8.20 -4.01 -2.99
CA VAL A 31 -7.71 -2.80 -3.69
C VAL A 31 -7.90 -2.84 -5.21
N GLY A 32 -8.39 -3.96 -5.77
CA GLY A 32 -8.77 -4.08 -7.19
C GLY A 32 -7.80 -4.83 -8.09
N LYS A 33 -6.85 -5.64 -7.56
CA LYS A 33 -5.91 -6.47 -8.35
C LYS A 33 -6.63 -7.34 -9.39
N SER A 34 -7.59 -8.17 -8.95
CA SER A 34 -8.40 -9.04 -9.81
C SER A 34 -9.19 -8.26 -10.87
N CYS A 35 -9.67 -7.07 -10.54
CA CYS A 35 -10.36 -6.20 -11.50
C CYS A 35 -9.42 -5.74 -12.61
N MET A 36 -8.19 -5.35 -12.28
CA MET A 36 -7.19 -4.96 -13.28
C MET A 36 -6.80 -6.12 -14.18
N MET A 37 -6.62 -7.32 -13.61
CA MET A 37 -6.35 -8.52 -14.40
C MET A 37 -7.50 -8.82 -15.39
N LYS A 38 -8.76 -8.71 -14.94
CA LYS A 38 -9.93 -8.85 -15.80
C LYS A 38 -9.98 -7.81 -16.90
N MET A 39 -9.62 -6.55 -16.63
CA MET A 39 -9.54 -5.49 -17.64
C MET A 39 -8.48 -5.80 -18.71
N ILE A 40 -7.30 -6.29 -18.33
CA ILE A 40 -6.28 -6.72 -19.29
C ILE A 40 -6.79 -7.91 -20.11
N ARG A 41 -7.37 -8.92 -19.48
CA ARG A 41 -8.01 -10.04 -20.17
C ARG A 41 -8.99 -9.57 -21.23
N ASP A 42 -9.93 -8.70 -20.87
CA ASP A 42 -11.02 -8.25 -21.74
C ASP A 42 -10.50 -7.39 -22.91
N ARG A 43 -9.39 -6.65 -22.71
CA ARG A 43 -8.70 -5.94 -23.80
C ARG A 43 -7.99 -6.90 -24.77
N LYS A 44 -7.38 -7.99 -24.26
CA LYS A 44 -6.58 -8.90 -25.09
C LYS A 44 -7.45 -9.95 -25.82
N ILE A 45 -8.59 -10.34 -25.25
CA ILE A 45 -9.49 -11.33 -25.84
C ILE A 45 -10.16 -10.83 -27.15
N SER A 46 -10.22 -9.53 -27.36
CA SER A 46 -10.79 -8.94 -28.60
C SER A 46 -9.95 -9.21 -29.85
N ASP A 47 -8.66 -9.58 -29.69
CA ASP A 47 -7.78 -9.95 -30.77
C ASP A 47 -7.72 -11.48 -30.89
N SER A 48 -8.18 -12.04 -32.01
CA SER A 48 -8.25 -13.48 -32.29
C SER A 48 -6.87 -14.16 -32.38
N SER A 49 -5.80 -13.38 -32.57
CA SER A 49 -4.42 -13.89 -32.53
C SER A 49 -3.95 -14.24 -31.11
N ASN A 50 -4.67 -13.79 -30.10
CA ASN A 50 -4.36 -14.05 -28.70
C ASN A 50 -5.10 -15.30 -28.19
N ASN A 51 -4.44 -15.99 -27.29
CA ASN A 51 -5.01 -17.04 -26.45
C ASN A 51 -4.96 -16.60 -24.98
N ILE A 52 -6.09 -16.69 -24.27
CA ILE A 52 -6.19 -16.24 -22.88
C ILE A 52 -6.41 -17.44 -21.97
N ILE A 53 -5.46 -17.72 -21.11
CA ILE A 53 -5.55 -18.74 -20.06
C ILE A 53 -5.74 -18.01 -18.74
N TYR A 54 -6.98 -17.93 -18.25
CA TYR A 54 -7.34 -17.20 -17.03
C TYR A 54 -7.75 -18.16 -15.92
N ILE A 55 -7.03 -18.13 -14.82
CA ILE A 55 -7.24 -18.96 -13.62
C ILE A 55 -7.54 -18.03 -12.45
N ASP A 56 -8.68 -18.21 -11.80
CA ASP A 56 -9.13 -17.41 -10.65
C ASP A 56 -9.35 -18.37 -9.46
N LYS A 57 -8.38 -18.41 -8.53
CA LYS A 57 -8.40 -19.35 -7.40
C LYS A 57 -9.52 -19.08 -6.37
N GLU A 58 -10.25 -17.97 -6.52
CA GLU A 58 -11.48 -17.75 -5.73
C GLU A 58 -12.70 -18.48 -6.32
N LYS A 59 -12.59 -19.09 -7.53
CA LYS A 59 -13.68 -19.80 -8.18
C LYS A 59 -13.56 -21.31 -8.05
N ARG A 60 -14.68 -21.97 -7.76
CA ARG A 60 -14.76 -23.43 -7.56
C ARG A 60 -14.26 -24.26 -8.76
N GLU A 61 -14.40 -23.76 -9.98
CA GLU A 61 -13.93 -24.43 -11.18
C GLU A 61 -12.41 -24.69 -11.19
N PHE A 62 -11.64 -23.85 -10.46
CA PHE A 62 -10.18 -23.96 -10.34
C PHE A 62 -9.72 -24.59 -9.01
N ASP A 63 -10.64 -25.05 -8.16
CA ASP A 63 -10.30 -25.76 -6.92
C ASP A 63 -9.38 -26.97 -7.16
N PRO A 64 -9.51 -27.76 -8.24
CA PRO A 64 -8.62 -28.89 -8.50
C PRO A 64 -7.15 -28.51 -8.72
N ILE A 65 -6.85 -27.27 -9.10
CA ILE A 65 -5.45 -26.83 -9.32
C ILE A 65 -4.81 -26.47 -7.97
N GLN A 66 -4.20 -27.47 -7.31
CA GLN A 66 -3.60 -27.31 -5.98
C GLN A 66 -2.09 -27.26 -5.99
N THR A 67 -1.46 -27.82 -7.04
CA THR A 67 0.00 -27.96 -7.15
C THR A 67 0.49 -27.46 -8.51
N TYR A 68 1.83 -27.31 -8.64
CA TYR A 68 2.41 -26.92 -9.92
C TYR A 68 2.17 -27.99 -11.02
N GLN A 69 1.99 -29.27 -10.66
CA GLN A 69 1.66 -30.33 -11.63
C GLN A 69 0.27 -30.09 -12.23
N ASP A 70 -0.73 -29.84 -11.36
CA ASP A 70 -2.08 -29.54 -11.80
C ASP A 70 -2.11 -28.27 -12.66
N LEU A 71 -1.33 -27.26 -12.26
CA LEU A 71 -1.19 -26.01 -13.01
C LEU A 71 -0.58 -26.25 -14.39
N ASN A 72 0.48 -27.04 -14.48
CA ASN A 72 1.12 -27.39 -15.75
C ASN A 72 0.18 -28.18 -16.67
N GLU A 73 -0.57 -29.13 -16.11
CA GLU A 73 -1.55 -29.89 -16.88
C GLU A 73 -2.64 -28.98 -17.44
N TYR A 74 -3.21 -28.12 -16.59
CA TYR A 74 -4.24 -27.17 -17.00
C TYR A 74 -3.74 -26.20 -18.07
N ILE A 75 -2.59 -25.56 -17.87
CA ILE A 75 -2.03 -24.62 -18.84
C ILE A 75 -1.71 -25.40 -20.15
N GLY A 76 -1.10 -26.59 -20.08
CA GLY A 76 -0.74 -27.39 -21.25
C GLY A 76 -1.93 -27.79 -22.11
N GLN A 77 -3.11 -28.08 -21.50
CA GLN A 77 -4.34 -28.37 -22.21
C GLN A 77 -4.94 -27.19 -22.96
N HIS A 78 -4.60 -25.95 -22.52
CA HIS A 78 -5.16 -24.69 -23.05
C HIS A 78 -4.11 -23.87 -23.82
N PHE A 79 -2.87 -24.31 -23.89
CA PHE A 79 -1.78 -23.59 -24.56
C PHE A 79 -1.83 -23.77 -26.07
N HIS A 80 -1.67 -22.69 -26.82
CA HIS A 80 -1.65 -22.69 -28.28
C HIS A 80 -0.29 -22.17 -28.80
N SER A 81 0.50 -23.04 -29.39
CA SER A 81 1.84 -22.70 -29.89
C SER A 81 1.86 -21.73 -31.07
N ASP A 82 0.73 -21.63 -31.79
CA ASP A 82 0.50 -20.74 -32.95
C ASP A 82 -0.08 -19.35 -32.58
N LYS A 83 -0.36 -19.12 -31.30
CA LYS A 83 -0.94 -17.87 -30.78
C LYS A 83 -0.04 -17.20 -29.74
N HIS A 84 -0.33 -15.92 -29.46
CA HIS A 84 0.23 -15.26 -28.30
C HIS A 84 -0.57 -15.63 -27.02
N ASN A 85 0.10 -16.29 -26.08
CA ASN A 85 -0.54 -16.81 -24.87
C ASN A 85 -0.42 -15.80 -23.72
N TYR A 86 -1.55 -15.38 -23.17
CA TYR A 86 -1.64 -14.61 -21.93
C TYR A 86 -2.05 -15.54 -20.79
N ILE A 87 -1.13 -15.85 -19.90
CA ILE A 87 -1.36 -16.67 -18.70
C ILE A 87 -1.64 -15.73 -17.54
N LEU A 88 -2.89 -15.70 -17.08
CA LEU A 88 -3.38 -14.80 -16.05
C LEU A 88 -3.83 -15.64 -14.85
N ILE A 89 -3.15 -15.49 -13.70
CA ILE A 89 -3.46 -16.30 -12.50
C ILE A 89 -3.73 -15.39 -11.32
N ASP A 90 -4.96 -15.40 -10.84
CA ASP A 90 -5.40 -14.62 -9.68
C ASP A 90 -5.27 -15.46 -8.40
N GLU A 91 -4.72 -14.83 -7.33
CA GLU A 91 -4.40 -15.44 -6.02
C GLU A 91 -3.50 -16.68 -6.15
N ILE A 92 -2.38 -16.54 -6.88
CA ILE A 92 -1.49 -17.67 -7.24
C ILE A 92 -0.88 -18.38 -6.02
N GLN A 93 -0.77 -17.70 -4.85
CA GLN A 93 -0.24 -18.28 -3.62
C GLN A 93 -1.06 -19.48 -3.10
N ASP A 94 -2.25 -19.70 -3.63
CA ASP A 94 -3.08 -20.84 -3.27
C ASP A 94 -2.70 -22.12 -4.05
N ILE A 95 -1.67 -22.04 -4.93
CA ILE A 95 -1.11 -23.17 -5.68
C ILE A 95 0.29 -23.48 -5.14
N LYS A 96 0.51 -24.69 -4.66
CA LYS A 96 1.81 -25.10 -4.09
C LYS A 96 2.88 -25.18 -5.18
N GLU A 97 4.06 -24.65 -4.90
CA GLU A 97 5.25 -24.68 -5.78
C GLU A 97 4.97 -24.06 -7.18
N PHE A 98 4.02 -23.12 -7.29
CA PHE A 98 3.62 -22.50 -8.56
C PHE A 98 4.80 -21.90 -9.35
N GLU A 99 5.85 -21.51 -8.66
CA GLU A 99 7.07 -20.89 -9.24
C GLU A 99 7.71 -21.78 -10.30
N ARG A 100 7.61 -23.11 -10.13
CA ARG A 100 8.14 -24.09 -11.07
C ARG A 100 7.43 -24.01 -12.43
N SER A 101 6.12 -23.87 -12.42
CA SER A 101 5.30 -23.69 -13.63
C SER A 101 5.57 -22.34 -14.29
N ILE A 102 5.56 -21.26 -13.51
CA ILE A 102 5.76 -19.90 -14.01
C ILE A 102 7.14 -19.76 -14.66
N ARG A 103 8.19 -20.35 -14.06
CA ARG A 103 9.53 -20.36 -14.63
C ARG A 103 9.57 -21.11 -15.97
N SER A 104 8.86 -22.22 -16.11
CA SER A 104 8.80 -23.00 -17.35
C SER A 104 8.10 -22.22 -18.45
N TYR A 105 6.87 -21.78 -18.21
CA TYR A 105 6.08 -21.08 -19.24
C TYR A 105 6.63 -19.71 -19.62
N ARG A 106 7.40 -19.05 -18.75
CA ARG A 106 8.09 -17.81 -19.11
C ARG A 106 9.08 -17.97 -20.27
N THR A 107 9.64 -19.15 -20.44
CA THR A 107 10.59 -19.44 -21.54
C THR A 107 9.92 -19.84 -22.83
N GLU A 108 8.59 -20.05 -22.82
CA GLU A 108 7.84 -20.34 -24.03
C GLU A 108 7.69 -19.08 -24.91
N PRO A 109 7.95 -19.19 -26.22
CA PRO A 109 7.75 -18.05 -27.14
C PRO A 109 6.32 -17.50 -27.10
N ASN A 110 6.18 -16.21 -27.39
CA ASN A 110 4.88 -15.54 -27.46
C ASN A 110 4.01 -15.74 -26.20
N THR A 111 4.62 -15.62 -25.04
CA THR A 111 3.92 -15.84 -23.75
C THR A 111 4.13 -14.67 -22.82
N ASP A 112 3.04 -14.09 -22.34
CA ASP A 112 3.00 -13.13 -21.25
C ASP A 112 2.34 -13.72 -20.02
N ILE A 113 2.91 -13.47 -18.85
CA ILE A 113 2.41 -13.99 -17.57
C ILE A 113 2.10 -12.84 -16.64
N ILE A 114 0.87 -12.81 -16.13
CA ILE A 114 0.42 -11.88 -15.10
C ILE A 114 -0.12 -12.69 -13.92
N ILE A 115 0.42 -12.44 -12.75
CA ILE A 115 -0.04 -13.10 -11.52
C ILE A 115 -0.44 -12.07 -10.48
N THR A 116 -1.38 -12.44 -9.60
CA THR A 116 -1.69 -11.61 -8.42
C THR A 116 -1.39 -12.33 -7.13
N GLY A 117 -1.15 -11.56 -6.09
CA GLY A 117 -1.07 -12.05 -4.73
C GLY A 117 -1.32 -10.96 -3.69
N SER A 118 -1.85 -11.38 -2.54
CA SER A 118 -2.19 -10.50 -1.42
C SER A 118 -1.10 -10.46 -0.33
N ASN A 119 0.10 -11.02 -0.60
CA ASN A 119 1.16 -11.11 0.39
C ASN A 119 2.53 -10.75 -0.19
N ALA A 120 3.25 -9.84 0.50
CA ALA A 120 4.58 -9.38 0.10
C ALA A 120 5.66 -10.48 0.16
N ARG A 121 5.52 -11.43 1.12
CA ARG A 121 6.49 -12.52 1.30
C ARG A 121 6.56 -13.46 0.11
N MET A 122 5.46 -13.62 -0.62
CA MET A 122 5.41 -14.42 -1.83
C MET A 122 6.46 -13.99 -2.87
N LEU A 123 6.83 -12.71 -2.87
CA LEU A 123 7.72 -12.11 -3.86
C LEU A 123 9.17 -11.97 -3.39
N SER A 124 9.41 -11.87 -2.08
CA SER A 124 10.69 -11.39 -1.57
C SER A 124 11.83 -12.40 -1.59
N ASN A 125 11.58 -13.70 -1.39
CA ASN A 125 12.65 -14.70 -1.27
C ASN A 125 12.56 -15.86 -2.27
N GLU A 126 11.37 -16.37 -2.56
CA GLU A 126 11.21 -17.55 -3.41
C GLU A 126 11.13 -17.18 -4.89
N LEU A 127 10.29 -16.20 -5.25
CA LEU A 127 10.20 -15.74 -6.64
C LEU A 127 11.50 -15.10 -7.14
N SER A 128 12.12 -14.23 -6.36
CA SER A 128 13.35 -13.55 -6.79
C SER A 128 14.50 -14.54 -7.06
N THR A 129 14.60 -15.58 -6.25
CA THR A 129 15.64 -16.62 -6.38
C THR A 129 15.33 -17.61 -7.49
N ILE A 130 14.07 -18.06 -7.60
CA ILE A 130 13.66 -19.10 -8.55
C ILE A 130 13.49 -18.53 -9.96
N ILE A 131 12.97 -17.32 -10.09
CA ILE A 131 12.71 -16.67 -11.39
C ILE A 131 13.90 -15.82 -11.88
N GLY A 132 14.96 -15.70 -11.05
CA GLY A 132 16.20 -15.02 -11.46
C GLY A 132 16.02 -13.53 -11.74
N GLY A 133 15.16 -12.84 -10.98
CA GLY A 133 14.96 -11.39 -11.10
C GLY A 133 14.18 -10.92 -12.32
N ARG A 134 13.64 -11.83 -13.13
CA ARG A 134 12.89 -11.48 -14.36
C ARG A 134 11.39 -11.30 -14.10
N TYR A 135 11.04 -10.49 -13.12
CA TYR A 135 9.67 -10.10 -12.84
C TYR A 135 9.57 -8.59 -12.61
N LYS A 136 8.39 -8.05 -12.82
CA LYS A 136 8.05 -6.66 -12.52
C LYS A 136 6.91 -6.65 -11.50
N GLU A 137 7.22 -6.20 -10.31
CA GLU A 137 6.22 -5.94 -9.29
C GLU A 137 5.49 -4.62 -9.58
N ILE A 138 4.18 -4.66 -9.53
CA ILE A 138 3.30 -3.50 -9.61
C ILE A 138 2.46 -3.49 -8.34
N TYR A 139 2.79 -2.58 -7.44
CA TYR A 139 2.08 -2.40 -6.18
C TYR A 139 0.79 -1.61 -6.40
N ILE A 140 -0.35 -2.25 -6.10
CA ILE A 140 -1.69 -1.69 -6.24
C ILE A 140 -2.16 -1.23 -4.87
N GLN A 141 -2.28 0.09 -4.70
CA GLN A 141 -2.77 0.73 -3.48
C GLN A 141 -4.29 0.91 -3.50
N SER A 142 -4.89 1.21 -2.35
CA SER A 142 -6.26 1.77 -2.29
C SER A 142 -6.36 3.02 -3.20
N LEU A 143 -7.57 3.51 -3.45
CA LEU A 143 -7.77 4.65 -4.36
C LEU A 143 -6.98 5.88 -3.89
N SER A 144 -6.36 6.60 -4.82
CA SER A 144 -5.92 7.97 -4.58
C SER A 144 -7.12 8.89 -4.41
N TYR A 145 -6.91 10.11 -3.90
CA TYR A 145 -7.98 11.09 -3.78
C TYR A 145 -8.65 11.37 -5.14
N ASN A 146 -7.87 11.55 -6.22
CA ASN A 146 -8.42 11.73 -7.57
C ASN A 146 -9.23 10.51 -8.06
N GLU A 147 -8.76 9.28 -7.77
CA GLU A 147 -9.53 8.08 -8.07
C GLU A 147 -10.78 7.97 -7.20
N PHE A 148 -10.71 8.35 -5.91
CA PHE A 148 -11.86 8.39 -5.01
C PHE A 148 -12.94 9.33 -5.53
N LEU A 149 -12.60 10.55 -5.97
CA LEU A 149 -13.55 11.47 -6.59
C LEU A 149 -14.25 10.83 -7.79
N GLN A 150 -13.50 10.16 -8.67
CA GLN A 150 -14.06 9.48 -9.84
C GLN A 150 -14.97 8.32 -9.46
N PHE A 151 -14.56 7.47 -8.50
CA PHE A 151 -15.31 6.30 -8.08
C PHE A 151 -16.62 6.64 -7.37
N HIS A 152 -16.65 7.75 -6.65
CA HIS A 152 -17.83 8.24 -5.92
C HIS A 152 -18.60 9.33 -6.66
N HIS A 153 -18.16 9.71 -7.88
CA HIS A 153 -18.78 10.80 -8.68
C HIS A 153 -18.84 12.13 -7.92
N LEU A 154 -17.78 12.44 -7.14
CA LEU A 154 -17.66 13.65 -6.34
C LEU A 154 -16.89 14.73 -7.08
N VAL A 155 -17.19 15.99 -6.75
CA VAL A 155 -16.43 17.18 -7.19
C VAL A 155 -15.33 17.45 -6.15
N ASP A 156 -14.17 17.92 -6.61
CA ASP A 156 -13.05 18.28 -5.74
C ASP A 156 -13.40 19.51 -4.89
N ASN A 157 -13.69 19.29 -3.61
CA ASN A 157 -13.98 20.29 -2.61
C ASN A 157 -13.58 19.81 -1.20
N ASP A 158 -13.80 20.63 -0.18
CA ASP A 158 -13.41 20.32 1.20
C ASP A 158 -14.27 19.18 1.81
N GLU A 159 -15.54 19.07 1.38
CA GLU A 159 -16.44 18.00 1.81
C GLU A 159 -15.97 16.65 1.27
N ALA A 160 -15.59 16.58 -0.01
CA ALA A 160 -15.05 15.36 -0.62
C ALA A 160 -13.70 14.95 0.01
N LEU A 161 -12.86 15.94 0.36
CA LEU A 161 -11.62 15.67 1.09
C LEU A 161 -11.91 15.11 2.49
N ALA A 162 -12.89 15.67 3.22
CA ALA A 162 -13.30 15.17 4.53
C ALA A 162 -13.80 13.72 4.45
N LEU A 163 -14.60 13.37 3.44
CA LEU A 163 -15.03 11.99 3.19
C LEU A 163 -13.83 11.05 2.92
N TYR A 164 -12.87 11.49 2.11
CA TYR A 164 -11.66 10.70 1.85
C TYR A 164 -10.81 10.50 3.11
N ILE A 165 -10.66 11.52 3.93
CA ILE A 165 -9.97 11.45 5.23
C ILE A 165 -10.67 10.46 6.16
N GLN A 166 -12.00 10.46 6.17
CA GLN A 166 -12.80 9.60 7.05
C GLN A 166 -12.84 8.15 6.58
N TYR A 167 -13.15 7.92 5.29
CA TYR A 167 -13.47 6.59 4.76
C TYR A 167 -12.35 5.93 3.96
N GLY A 168 -11.26 6.65 3.67
CA GLY A 168 -10.14 6.10 2.92
C GLY A 168 -10.47 5.82 1.45
N GLY A 169 -9.72 4.89 0.85
CA GLY A 169 -9.74 4.64 -0.59
C GLY A 169 -10.09 3.21 -1.01
N LEU A 170 -10.84 2.44 -0.22
CA LEU A 170 -11.25 1.11 -0.65
C LEU A 170 -12.24 1.17 -1.82
N PRO A 171 -11.91 0.58 -3.00
CA PRO A 171 -12.77 0.68 -4.19
C PRO A 171 -14.19 0.15 -4.01
N GLY A 172 -14.39 -0.78 -3.10
CA GLY A 172 -15.70 -1.39 -2.85
C GLY A 172 -16.70 -0.43 -2.23
N LEU A 173 -16.25 0.61 -1.53
CA LEU A 173 -17.11 1.66 -0.97
C LEU A 173 -17.92 2.40 -2.05
N ALA A 174 -17.45 2.45 -3.29
CA ALA A 174 -18.21 3.01 -4.40
C ALA A 174 -19.52 2.25 -4.71
N LYS A 175 -19.65 1.00 -4.23
CA LYS A 175 -20.86 0.20 -4.37
C LYS A 175 -21.70 0.17 -3.09
N ILE A 176 -21.04 0.18 -1.94
CA ILE A 176 -21.67 0.15 -0.60
C ILE A 176 -22.28 1.52 -0.30
N GLY A 177 -21.57 2.61 -0.58
CA GLY A 177 -21.89 3.97 -0.21
C GLY A 177 -20.94 4.50 0.87
N LEU A 178 -21.14 5.78 1.22
CA LEU A 178 -20.34 6.47 2.25
C LEU A 178 -21.21 6.82 3.48
N GLU A 179 -22.32 6.09 3.68
CA GLU A 179 -23.06 6.17 4.95
C GLU A 179 -22.20 5.56 6.06
N GLU A 180 -22.17 6.21 7.23
CA GLU A 180 -21.20 5.94 8.28
C GLU A 180 -21.21 4.47 8.75
N ASP A 181 -22.39 3.93 9.04
CA ASP A 181 -22.54 2.57 9.55
C ASP A 181 -22.15 1.53 8.49
N ASP A 182 -22.65 1.66 7.26
CA ASP A 182 -22.39 0.73 6.17
C ASP A 182 -20.89 0.72 5.75
N ALA A 183 -20.31 1.91 5.64
CA ALA A 183 -18.90 2.05 5.29
C ALA A 183 -17.98 1.46 6.36
N ARG A 184 -18.29 1.71 7.63
CA ARG A 184 -17.53 1.18 8.76
C ARG A 184 -17.65 -0.34 8.87
N GLU A 185 -18.85 -0.90 8.74
CA GLU A 185 -19.07 -2.35 8.76
C GLU A 185 -18.26 -3.02 7.64
N TYR A 186 -18.36 -2.50 6.42
CA TYR A 186 -17.59 -3.01 5.28
C TYR A 186 -16.07 -2.98 5.52
N GLN A 187 -15.53 -1.91 6.10
CA GLN A 187 -14.11 -1.77 6.40
C GLN A 187 -13.65 -2.76 7.48
N ILE A 188 -14.45 -2.96 8.51
CA ILE A 188 -14.20 -3.94 9.57
C ILE A 188 -14.24 -5.36 9.02
N ASP A 189 -15.17 -5.69 8.14
CA ASP A 189 -15.26 -7.00 7.49
C ASP A 189 -14.02 -7.30 6.64
N ILE A 190 -13.54 -6.30 5.89
CA ILE A 190 -12.29 -6.45 5.15
C ILE A 190 -11.11 -6.65 6.09
N TYR A 191 -10.98 -5.83 7.13
CA TYR A 191 -9.94 -5.96 8.14
C TYR A 191 -9.93 -7.37 8.74
N HIS A 192 -11.07 -7.88 9.19
CA HIS A 192 -11.17 -9.23 9.75
C HIS A 192 -10.82 -10.30 8.72
N THR A 193 -11.24 -10.13 7.45
CA THR A 193 -10.90 -11.08 6.38
C THR A 193 -9.37 -11.12 6.15
N VAL A 194 -8.72 -9.97 6.05
CA VAL A 194 -7.26 -9.87 5.86
C VAL A 194 -6.54 -10.43 7.08
N LEU A 195 -6.96 -10.03 8.29
CA LEU A 195 -6.34 -10.50 9.53
C LEU A 195 -6.44 -12.02 9.67
N LEU A 196 -7.63 -12.60 9.42
CA LEU A 196 -7.84 -14.03 9.53
C LEU A 196 -7.06 -14.81 8.46
N LYS A 197 -7.24 -14.49 7.18
CA LYS A 197 -6.67 -15.28 6.07
C LYS A 197 -5.18 -15.04 5.88
N ASP A 198 -4.76 -13.77 5.81
CA ASP A 198 -3.41 -13.42 5.38
C ASP A 198 -2.41 -13.31 6.53
N VAL A 199 -2.89 -13.13 7.77
CA VAL A 199 -2.03 -13.03 8.95
C VAL A 199 -2.16 -14.27 9.84
N ILE A 200 -3.35 -14.56 10.39
CA ILE A 200 -3.53 -15.61 11.42
C ILE A 200 -3.35 -17.00 10.83
N MET A 201 -4.12 -17.36 9.80
CA MET A 201 -4.09 -18.71 9.24
C MET A 201 -2.74 -19.03 8.58
N ARG A 202 -2.19 -18.08 7.83
CA ARG A 202 -0.92 -18.25 7.12
C ARG A 202 0.27 -18.41 8.05
N ASN A 203 0.31 -17.68 9.16
CA ASN A 203 1.42 -17.71 10.12
C ASN A 203 1.11 -18.55 11.37
N GLN A 204 -0.03 -19.27 11.40
CA GLN A 204 -0.47 -20.15 12.50
C GLN A 204 -0.45 -19.42 13.86
N ILE A 205 -0.91 -18.16 13.88
CA ILE A 205 -0.93 -17.34 15.09
C ILE A 205 -1.93 -17.91 16.10
N ARG A 206 -1.47 -18.15 17.32
CA ARG A 206 -2.29 -18.72 18.40
C ARG A 206 -2.88 -17.65 19.31
N ASN A 207 -2.17 -16.57 19.58
CA ASN A 207 -2.64 -15.48 20.44
C ASN A 207 -3.32 -14.38 19.61
N ILE A 208 -4.57 -14.66 19.19
CA ILE A 208 -5.41 -13.76 18.40
C ILE A 208 -5.76 -12.49 19.19
N PRO A 209 -6.21 -12.56 20.45
CA PRO A 209 -6.55 -11.36 21.23
C PRO A 209 -5.37 -10.37 21.33
N PHE A 210 -4.16 -10.89 21.53
CA PHE A 210 -2.97 -10.04 21.55
C PHE A 210 -2.73 -9.36 20.19
N LEU A 211 -2.86 -10.10 19.07
CA LEU A 211 -2.70 -9.53 17.74
C LEU A 211 -3.70 -8.38 17.48
N GLU A 212 -4.96 -8.57 17.84
CA GLU A 212 -5.99 -7.53 17.71
C GLU A 212 -5.68 -6.30 18.58
N ASN A 213 -5.23 -6.50 19.83
CA ASN A 213 -4.79 -5.42 20.71
C ASN A 213 -3.56 -4.69 20.13
N LEU A 214 -2.62 -5.42 19.53
CA LEU A 214 -1.45 -4.85 18.86
C LEU A 214 -1.86 -3.98 17.67
N VAL A 215 -2.77 -4.46 16.82
CA VAL A 215 -3.25 -3.69 15.66
C VAL A 215 -3.97 -2.43 16.11
N ARG A 216 -4.81 -2.51 17.16
CA ARG A 216 -5.49 -1.33 17.72
C ARG A 216 -4.48 -0.33 18.31
N PHE A 217 -3.47 -0.83 19.05
CA PHE A 217 -2.39 0.01 19.55
C PHE A 217 -1.64 0.74 18.42
N LEU A 218 -1.35 0.06 17.31
CA LEU A 218 -0.68 0.65 16.15
C LEU A 218 -1.57 1.67 15.42
N ALA A 219 -2.89 1.44 15.36
CA ALA A 219 -3.85 2.39 14.81
C ALA A 219 -3.92 3.68 15.64
N ASP A 220 -3.94 3.57 16.96
CA ASP A 220 -3.91 4.73 17.88
C ASP A 220 -2.57 5.49 17.86
N ASN A 221 -1.50 4.84 17.42
CA ASN A 221 -0.16 5.41 17.39
C ASN A 221 0.42 5.54 15.96
N THR A 222 -0.42 5.59 14.94
CA THR A 222 0.00 5.84 13.55
C THR A 222 0.88 7.10 13.49
N GLY A 223 1.99 7.04 12.75
CA GLY A 223 2.93 8.16 12.62
C GLY A 223 3.82 8.43 13.83
N LYS A 224 3.69 7.68 14.94
CA LYS A 224 4.59 7.84 16.09
C LYS A 224 5.78 6.88 16.01
N LEU A 225 6.92 7.35 16.52
CA LEU A 225 8.10 6.48 16.68
C LEU A 225 7.83 5.42 17.75
N ILE A 226 7.91 4.16 17.39
CA ILE A 226 7.61 3.03 18.27
C ILE A 226 8.72 1.99 18.18
N SER A 227 9.07 1.39 19.33
CA SER A 227 9.94 0.21 19.39
C SER A 227 9.18 -1.01 19.91
N ALA A 228 9.61 -2.22 19.53
CA ALA A 228 9.04 -3.45 20.05
C ALA A 228 9.14 -3.51 21.59
N ASN A 229 10.19 -2.94 22.17
CA ASN A 229 10.35 -2.85 23.64
C ASN A 229 9.32 -1.91 24.29
N SER A 230 8.98 -0.78 23.65
CA SER A 230 7.94 0.14 24.15
C SER A 230 6.56 -0.52 24.09
N ILE A 231 6.27 -1.25 23.00
CA ILE A 231 5.03 -2.04 22.86
C ILE A 231 4.97 -3.12 23.94
N ALA A 232 6.05 -3.88 24.16
CA ALA A 232 6.09 -4.94 25.18
C ALA A 232 5.82 -4.38 26.59
N LYS A 233 6.39 -3.22 26.92
CA LYS A 233 6.12 -2.54 28.20
C LYS A 233 4.66 -2.11 28.34
N TYR A 234 4.08 -1.53 27.28
CA TYR A 234 2.68 -1.13 27.26
C TYR A 234 1.77 -2.35 27.43
N MET A 235 1.95 -3.41 26.64
CA MET A 235 1.14 -4.63 26.71
C MET A 235 1.25 -5.31 28.09
N LYS A 236 2.43 -5.30 28.70
CA LYS A 236 2.63 -5.80 30.07
C LYS A 236 1.79 -5.00 31.09
N SER A 237 1.66 -3.68 30.93
CA SER A 237 0.80 -2.86 31.79
C SER A 237 -0.69 -3.17 31.62
N GLN A 238 -1.08 -3.78 30.48
CA GLN A 238 -2.44 -4.27 30.21
C GLN A 238 -2.65 -5.75 30.63
N GLY A 239 -1.67 -6.35 31.32
CA GLY A 239 -1.75 -7.74 31.75
C GLY A 239 -1.29 -8.79 30.73
N GLU A 240 -0.79 -8.36 29.57
CA GLU A 240 -0.29 -9.24 28.51
C GLU A 240 1.23 -9.44 28.63
N SER A 241 1.69 -10.70 28.65
CA SER A 241 3.12 -11.03 28.68
C SER A 241 3.57 -11.56 27.33
N ILE A 242 4.33 -10.75 26.61
CA ILE A 242 4.85 -11.12 25.29
C ILE A 242 6.28 -10.61 25.10
N THR A 243 7.08 -11.34 24.32
CA THR A 243 8.45 -10.96 24.01
C THR A 243 8.51 -9.94 22.89
N SER A 244 9.53 -9.06 22.90
CA SER A 244 9.77 -8.11 21.81
C SER A 244 9.97 -8.81 20.47
N THR A 245 10.56 -10.00 20.45
CA THR A 245 10.73 -10.83 19.23
C THR A 245 9.38 -11.23 18.64
N ALA A 246 8.43 -11.67 19.47
CA ALA A 246 7.10 -12.04 18.97
C ALA A 246 6.34 -10.81 18.42
N ILE A 247 6.50 -9.63 19.06
CA ILE A 247 5.93 -8.36 18.55
C ILE A 247 6.51 -8.02 17.18
N ILE A 248 7.83 -8.12 17.00
CA ILE A 248 8.50 -7.89 15.71
C ILE A 248 7.93 -8.81 14.64
N ASN A 249 7.77 -10.10 14.95
CA ASN A 249 7.21 -11.08 14.01
C ASN A 249 5.75 -10.73 13.65
N TYR A 250 4.91 -10.36 14.62
CA TYR A 250 3.53 -9.98 14.35
C TYR A 250 3.43 -8.74 13.49
N ILE A 251 4.27 -7.72 13.74
CA ILE A 251 4.36 -6.53 12.90
C ILE A 251 4.82 -6.90 11.49
N SER A 252 5.81 -7.79 11.34
CA SER A 252 6.24 -8.28 10.02
C SER A 252 5.09 -8.92 9.26
N PHE A 253 4.29 -9.78 9.90
CA PHE A 253 3.14 -10.42 9.28
C PHE A 253 2.06 -9.43 8.85
N LEU A 254 1.83 -8.36 9.63
CA LEU A 254 0.92 -7.28 9.27
C LEU A 254 1.42 -6.48 8.06
N CYS A 255 2.74 -6.24 7.99
CA CYS A 255 3.37 -5.60 6.82
C CYS A 255 3.31 -6.51 5.58
N GLU A 256 3.56 -7.81 5.73
CA GLU A 256 3.47 -8.79 4.66
C GLU A 256 2.04 -8.89 4.07
N ALA A 257 1.01 -8.68 4.90
CA ALA A 257 -0.39 -8.64 4.48
C ALA A 257 -0.83 -7.26 3.97
N TYR A 258 0.07 -6.31 3.82
CA TYR A 258 -0.21 -4.93 3.41
C TYR A 258 -1.26 -4.22 4.27
N ILE A 259 -1.36 -4.56 5.56
CA ILE A 259 -2.15 -3.79 6.54
C ILE A 259 -1.36 -2.56 6.96
N LEU A 260 -0.04 -2.77 7.19
CA LEU A 260 0.88 -1.75 7.68
C LEU A 260 2.06 -1.57 6.74
N HIS A 261 2.61 -0.37 6.76
CA HIS A 261 3.90 -0.01 6.22
C HIS A 261 4.83 0.37 7.35
N LYS A 262 5.98 -0.27 7.39
CA LYS A 262 7.07 0.06 8.30
C LYS A 262 7.99 1.09 7.64
N VAL A 263 8.20 2.23 8.28
CA VAL A 263 9.05 3.32 7.80
C VAL A 263 10.22 3.52 8.74
N ASN A 264 11.41 3.25 8.22
CA ASN A 264 12.65 3.35 8.98
C ASN A 264 13.09 4.82 9.14
N ARG A 265 13.84 5.09 10.19
CA ARG A 265 14.49 6.39 10.42
C ARG A 265 15.74 6.54 9.56
N TYR A 266 15.98 7.78 9.12
CA TYR A 266 17.15 8.18 8.36
C TYR A 266 17.85 9.36 9.04
N ASP A 267 19.12 9.16 9.39
CA ASP A 267 19.98 10.24 9.90
C ASP A 267 20.38 11.16 8.74
N ILE A 268 19.84 12.37 8.73
CA ILE A 268 20.05 13.34 7.64
C ILE A 268 21.52 13.77 7.56
N HIS A 269 22.21 13.93 8.71
CA HIS A 269 23.61 14.32 8.76
C HIS A 269 24.56 13.12 8.53
N GLY A 270 24.29 12.00 9.21
CA GLY A 270 25.11 10.80 9.11
C GLY A 270 24.84 9.95 7.87
N LYS A 271 23.79 10.28 7.11
CA LYS A 271 23.36 9.58 5.86
C LYS A 271 23.23 8.07 6.02
N ARG A 272 22.65 7.63 7.14
CA ARG A 272 22.48 6.21 7.49
C ARG A 272 21.06 5.91 7.95
N ILE A 273 20.60 4.69 7.69
CA ILE A 273 19.31 4.19 8.15
C ILE A 273 19.48 3.59 9.55
N PHE A 274 18.55 3.89 10.47
CA PHE A 274 18.48 3.25 11.77
C PHE A 274 17.62 2.00 11.72
N GLU A 275 17.97 1.00 12.51
CA GLU A 275 17.25 -0.29 12.59
C GLU A 275 16.19 -0.33 13.70
N THR A 276 16.08 0.71 14.51
CA THR A 276 15.18 0.74 15.67
C THR A 276 14.38 2.02 15.76
N ASN A 277 13.22 1.94 16.38
CA ASN A 277 12.25 3.03 16.50
C ASN A 277 11.71 3.47 15.13
N ASP A 278 10.81 2.69 14.59
CA ASP A 278 10.18 2.94 13.30
C ASP A 278 8.85 3.66 13.47
N LYS A 279 8.37 4.32 12.42
CA LYS A 279 6.97 4.73 12.30
C LYS A 279 6.19 3.66 11.52
N PHE A 280 4.89 3.58 11.81
CA PHE A 280 3.98 2.67 11.11
C PHE A 280 2.82 3.45 10.54
N TYR A 281 2.51 3.17 9.27
CA TYR A 281 1.38 3.76 8.55
C TYR A 281 0.48 2.65 8.03
N PHE A 282 -0.83 2.90 7.98
CA PHE A 282 -1.79 1.96 7.43
C PHE A 282 -1.89 2.13 5.91
N GLU A 283 -2.15 1.03 5.20
CA GLU A 283 -2.40 1.05 3.76
C GLU A 283 -3.67 1.85 3.40
N ASP A 284 -4.67 1.82 4.26
CA ASP A 284 -5.94 2.51 4.06
C ASP A 284 -6.39 3.23 5.34
N ASN A 285 -6.69 4.54 5.21
CA ASN A 285 -7.13 5.34 6.35
C ASN A 285 -8.48 4.93 6.89
N GLY A 286 -9.40 4.51 6.03
CA GLY A 286 -10.72 4.08 6.45
C GLY A 286 -10.64 2.83 7.32
N ILE A 287 -9.82 1.84 6.94
CA ILE A 287 -9.54 0.66 7.79
C ILE A 287 -8.91 1.10 9.11
N ARG A 288 -7.90 2.00 9.08
CA ARG A 288 -7.29 2.55 10.31
C ARG A 288 -8.32 3.19 11.22
N ASN A 289 -9.17 4.05 10.66
CA ASN A 289 -10.21 4.76 11.41
C ASN A 289 -11.25 3.79 11.99
N ALA A 290 -11.69 2.80 11.20
CA ALA A 290 -12.63 1.77 11.67
C ALA A 290 -12.07 0.97 12.86
N ILE A 291 -10.78 0.58 12.83
CA ILE A 291 -10.10 -0.13 13.92
C ILE A 291 -9.96 0.76 15.16
N ALA A 292 -9.64 2.04 15.00
CA ALA A 292 -9.49 2.99 16.10
C ALA A 292 -10.82 3.45 16.72
N GLY A 293 -11.96 3.03 16.15
CA GLY A 293 -13.29 3.44 16.59
C GLY A 293 -13.72 4.83 16.12
N GLY A 294 -13.24 5.27 14.98
CA GLY A 294 -13.52 6.55 14.34
C GLY A 294 -12.35 7.52 14.37
N THR A 295 -12.52 8.65 13.68
CA THR A 295 -11.53 9.75 13.71
C THR A 295 -11.85 10.64 14.89
N ARG A 296 -10.99 10.63 15.91
CA ARG A 296 -11.11 11.54 17.07
C ARG A 296 -10.44 12.86 16.75
N GLU A 297 -10.89 13.94 17.39
CA GLU A 297 -10.35 15.30 17.18
C GLU A 297 -8.81 15.36 17.36
N GLY A 298 -8.25 14.62 18.32
CA GLY A 298 -6.80 14.53 18.55
C GLY A 298 -6.03 13.57 17.62
N ASP A 299 -6.72 12.91 16.68
CA ASP A 299 -6.10 11.94 15.77
C ASP A 299 -5.93 12.47 14.33
N ILE A 300 -6.50 13.61 14.03
CA ILE A 300 -6.55 14.16 12.66
C ILE A 300 -5.14 14.38 12.09
N GLU A 301 -4.16 14.81 12.88
CA GLU A 301 -2.78 14.99 12.45
C GLU A 301 -2.17 13.67 11.98
N LYS A 302 -2.39 12.57 12.73
CA LYS A 302 -1.91 11.24 12.38
C LYS A 302 -2.52 10.71 11.08
N VAL A 303 -3.81 10.99 10.88
CA VAL A 303 -4.53 10.58 9.66
C VAL A 303 -4.00 11.35 8.45
N ILE A 304 -3.78 12.66 8.58
CA ILE A 304 -3.19 13.48 7.53
C ILE A 304 -1.77 13.03 7.21
N GLU A 305 -0.95 12.77 8.21
CA GLU A 305 0.40 12.25 8.03
C GLU A 305 0.38 10.90 7.28
N ASN A 306 -0.55 10.00 7.63
CA ASN A 306 -0.73 8.73 6.92
C ASN A 306 -1.17 8.93 5.45
N ILE A 307 -2.07 9.87 5.16
CA ILE A 307 -2.50 10.20 3.79
C ILE A 307 -1.34 10.74 2.97
N ILE A 308 -0.55 11.66 3.54
CA ILE A 308 0.64 12.22 2.88
C ILE A 308 1.64 11.10 2.57
N TYR A 309 1.92 10.22 3.54
CA TYR A 309 2.77 9.04 3.33
C TYR A 309 2.29 8.19 2.15
N GLN A 310 1.00 7.81 2.14
CA GLN A 310 0.41 7.00 1.07
C GLN A 310 0.54 7.68 -0.30
N HIS A 311 0.35 8.99 -0.35
CA HIS A 311 0.48 9.73 -1.60
C HIS A 311 1.95 9.81 -2.06
N LEU A 312 2.92 9.98 -1.16
CA LEU A 312 4.35 10.00 -1.48
C LEU A 312 4.83 8.67 -2.08
N ILE A 313 4.43 7.53 -1.50
CA ILE A 313 4.78 6.23 -2.10
C ILE A 313 4.08 6.01 -3.45
N ARG A 314 2.88 6.53 -3.66
CA ARG A 314 2.17 6.52 -4.95
C ARG A 314 2.91 7.32 -6.03
N LEU A 315 3.52 8.45 -5.65
CA LEU A 315 4.40 9.25 -6.51
C LEU A 315 5.75 8.57 -6.81
N GLY A 316 5.99 7.37 -6.24
CA GLY A 316 7.18 6.56 -6.48
C GLY A 316 8.36 6.89 -5.58
N TYR A 317 8.16 7.62 -4.50
CA TYR A 317 9.20 7.88 -3.52
C TYR A 317 9.43 6.67 -2.60
N GLN A 318 10.69 6.43 -2.26
CA GLN A 318 11.07 5.68 -1.09
C GLN A 318 11.11 6.66 0.09
N VAL A 319 10.35 6.36 1.14
CA VAL A 319 10.08 7.28 2.24
C VAL A 319 10.76 6.80 3.52
N TYR A 320 11.38 7.74 4.23
CA TYR A 320 12.01 7.54 5.55
C TYR A 320 11.56 8.64 6.50
N VAL A 321 11.67 8.41 7.80
CA VAL A 321 11.53 9.43 8.84
C VAL A 321 12.87 10.12 9.04
N GLY A 322 12.93 11.43 8.90
CA GLY A 322 14.17 12.20 9.04
C GLY A 322 14.53 12.46 10.50
N GLN A 323 15.77 12.15 10.88
CA GLN A 323 16.30 12.47 12.18
C GLN A 323 17.33 13.60 12.07
N LEU A 324 17.12 14.65 12.86
CA LEU A 324 18.05 15.75 13.10
C LEU A 324 18.50 15.77 14.56
N GLN A 325 19.56 16.51 14.89
CA GLN A 325 19.95 16.74 16.30
C GLN A 325 18.87 17.52 17.05
N ALA A 326 18.20 18.45 16.39
CA ALA A 326 17.19 19.35 16.97
C ALA A 326 15.76 18.79 16.91
N GLY A 327 15.49 17.71 16.17
CA GLY A 327 14.13 17.22 16.00
C GLY A 327 13.97 16.17 14.92
N GLU A 328 12.76 16.02 14.46
CA GLU A 328 12.33 15.06 13.44
C GLU A 328 11.80 15.79 12.20
N ILE A 329 11.99 15.21 11.05
CA ILE A 329 11.28 15.54 9.82
C ILE A 329 10.38 14.34 9.50
N ASP A 330 9.11 14.58 9.27
CA ASP A 330 8.17 13.48 9.06
C ASP A 330 8.59 12.60 7.89
N PHE A 331 9.01 13.20 6.76
CA PHE A 331 9.39 12.42 5.60
C PHE A 331 10.66 12.95 4.91
N VAL A 332 11.61 12.05 4.72
CA VAL A 332 12.72 12.17 3.78
C VAL A 332 12.42 11.23 2.62
N CYS A 333 12.18 11.78 1.45
CA CYS A 333 11.72 11.04 0.29
C CYS A 333 12.80 11.00 -0.77
N THR A 334 13.08 9.82 -1.33
CA THR A 334 14.11 9.64 -2.38
C THR A 334 13.55 8.87 -3.56
N LYS A 335 14.07 9.14 -4.76
CA LYS A 335 13.81 8.33 -5.96
C LYS A 335 15.11 7.81 -6.57
N PRO A 336 15.04 6.73 -7.36
CA PRO A 336 16.17 6.34 -8.21
C PRO A 336 16.63 7.53 -9.06
N GLY A 337 17.94 7.76 -9.14
CA GLY A 337 18.49 8.94 -9.84
C GLY A 337 18.93 10.09 -8.92
N GLY A 338 18.72 9.94 -7.58
CA GLY A 338 19.24 10.89 -6.59
C GLY A 338 18.30 12.04 -6.26
N GLU A 339 17.09 12.06 -6.82
CA GLU A 339 16.06 13.02 -6.40
C GLU A 339 15.75 12.82 -4.91
N ARG A 340 15.77 13.92 -4.15
CA ARG A 340 15.42 13.95 -2.73
C ARG A 340 14.54 15.14 -2.44
N ILE A 341 13.56 14.95 -1.54
CA ILE A 341 12.76 16.03 -0.98
C ILE A 341 12.55 15.79 0.51
N TYR A 342 12.21 16.84 1.22
CA TYR A 342 11.81 16.81 2.63
C TYR A 342 10.39 17.29 2.77
N VAL A 343 9.59 16.58 3.55
CA VAL A 343 8.17 16.91 3.75
C VAL A 343 7.83 16.88 5.23
N GLN A 344 7.18 17.94 5.69
CA GLN A 344 6.58 18.04 7.02
C GLN A 344 5.07 18.05 6.87
N ALA A 345 4.38 17.27 7.69
CA ALA A 345 2.92 17.18 7.74
C ALA A 345 2.38 17.97 8.92
N SER A 346 1.34 18.74 8.71
CA SER A 346 0.65 19.45 9.80
C SER A 346 -0.86 19.49 9.56
N TYR A 347 -1.65 19.54 10.62
CA TYR A 347 -3.09 19.75 10.47
C TYR A 347 -3.35 21.20 10.05
N ILE A 348 -3.28 22.14 10.96
CA ILE A 348 -3.50 23.55 10.69
C ILE A 348 -2.42 24.38 11.41
N ILE A 349 -1.91 25.39 10.72
CA ILE A 349 -0.89 26.30 11.22
C ILE A 349 -1.57 27.65 11.49
N TYR A 350 -2.01 27.85 12.73
CA TYR A 350 -2.73 29.05 13.13
C TYR A 350 -1.83 30.16 13.70
N ASP A 351 -0.77 29.75 14.41
CA ASP A 351 0.04 30.66 15.20
C ASP A 351 1.54 30.54 14.88
N LYS A 352 2.30 31.53 15.38
CA LYS A 352 3.73 31.62 15.15
C LYS A 352 4.50 30.45 15.75
N ALA A 353 4.10 29.94 16.91
CA ALA A 353 4.79 28.84 17.58
C ALA A 353 4.64 27.52 16.79
N THR A 354 3.42 27.22 16.31
CA THR A 354 3.19 26.09 15.41
C THR A 354 4.00 26.24 14.12
N ARG A 355 4.02 27.46 13.53
CA ARG A 355 4.82 27.72 12.33
C ARG A 355 6.32 27.48 12.58
N GLU A 356 6.87 28.03 13.66
CA GLU A 356 8.27 27.84 14.03
C GLU A 356 8.62 26.37 14.25
N ARG A 357 7.71 25.57 14.80
CA ARG A 357 7.88 24.11 14.97
C ARG A 357 7.93 23.40 13.62
N GLU A 358 6.94 23.63 12.75
CA GLU A 358 6.80 22.88 11.48
C GLU A 358 7.85 23.30 10.43
N PHE A 359 8.20 24.57 10.37
CA PHE A 359 9.21 25.08 9.42
C PHE A 359 10.62 25.04 9.99
N GLY A 360 10.79 25.17 11.31
CA GLY A 360 12.10 25.31 11.95
C GLY A 360 13.01 24.10 11.72
N ASN A 361 12.48 22.89 11.79
CA ASN A 361 13.26 21.69 11.51
C ASN A 361 13.73 21.63 10.04
N LEU A 362 12.90 22.06 9.09
CA LEU A 362 13.25 22.12 7.67
C LEU A 362 14.33 23.19 7.40
N HIS A 363 14.29 24.34 8.07
CA HIS A 363 15.33 25.37 8.00
C HIS A 363 16.69 24.89 8.56
N ALA A 364 16.68 23.96 9.51
CA ALA A 364 17.91 23.37 10.05
C ALA A 364 18.66 22.50 9.03
N ILE A 365 18.01 22.04 7.98
CA ILE A 365 18.63 21.24 6.90
C ILE A 365 19.38 22.17 5.95
N LYS A 366 20.70 22.01 5.87
CA LYS A 366 21.62 22.91 5.13
C LYS A 366 21.93 22.47 3.70
N ASP A 367 21.10 21.61 3.11
CA ASP A 367 21.22 21.25 1.70
C ASP A 367 20.19 21.97 0.82
N ASN A 368 20.33 21.81 -0.51
CA ASN A 368 19.52 22.51 -1.50
C ASN A 368 18.36 21.66 -2.04
N TYR A 369 18.05 20.52 -1.40
CA TYR A 369 16.90 19.72 -1.82
C TYR A 369 15.59 20.44 -1.48
N PRO A 370 14.54 20.28 -2.31
CA PRO A 370 13.24 20.90 -2.06
C PRO A 370 12.65 20.49 -0.70
N LYS A 371 12.02 21.46 -0.06
CA LYS A 371 11.40 21.32 1.26
C LYS A 371 9.95 21.75 1.19
N TYR A 372 9.07 20.94 1.75
CA TYR A 372 7.62 21.15 1.69
C TYR A 372 6.99 21.05 3.08
N VAL A 373 6.04 21.93 3.35
CA VAL A 373 5.07 21.79 4.44
C VAL A 373 3.71 21.52 3.79
N ILE A 374 3.06 20.43 4.16
CA ILE A 374 1.73 20.06 3.66
C ILE A 374 0.74 20.12 4.82
N SER A 375 -0.32 20.92 4.69
CA SER A 375 -1.30 21.11 5.76
C SER A 375 -2.71 21.35 5.24
N MET A 376 -3.66 21.36 6.16
CA MET A 376 -5.06 21.79 5.93
C MET A 376 -5.25 23.30 6.09
N THR A 377 -4.19 24.08 6.35
CA THR A 377 -4.28 25.53 6.46
C THR A 377 -4.82 26.13 5.16
N PRO A 378 -5.89 26.93 5.17
CA PRO A 378 -6.39 27.58 3.98
C PRO A 378 -5.33 28.45 3.31
N LEU A 379 -4.96 28.11 2.09
CA LEU A 379 -3.97 28.84 1.29
C LEU A 379 -4.60 29.21 -0.05
N LEU A 380 -4.51 30.48 -0.42
CA LEU A 380 -4.99 30.95 -1.73
C LEU A 380 -4.07 30.47 -2.87
N THR A 381 -2.78 30.33 -2.59
CA THR A 381 -1.73 29.88 -3.53
C THR A 381 -0.67 29.11 -2.75
N LYS A 382 0.24 28.39 -3.49
CA LYS A 382 1.47 27.91 -2.88
C LYS A 382 2.24 29.10 -2.30
N ASN A 383 2.56 29.02 -1.02
CA ASN A 383 3.39 30.05 -0.36
C ASN A 383 4.83 29.54 -0.27
N ASP A 384 5.79 30.36 -0.72
CA ASP A 384 7.20 30.14 -0.45
C ASP A 384 7.58 30.91 0.84
N ASP A 385 8.17 30.20 1.78
CA ASP A 385 8.66 30.75 3.03
C ASP A 385 10.14 30.42 3.16
N ASP A 386 11.00 31.33 2.74
CA ASP A 386 12.45 31.22 2.81
C ASP A 386 12.98 29.87 2.20
N GLY A 387 12.47 29.54 1.00
CA GLY A 387 12.80 28.34 0.26
C GLY A 387 12.08 27.07 0.70
N ILE A 388 11.05 27.17 1.56
CA ILE A 388 10.14 26.08 1.93
C ILE A 388 8.79 26.34 1.28
N THR A 389 8.32 25.41 0.47
CA THR A 389 7.02 25.52 -0.19
C THR A 389 5.90 24.99 0.71
N HIS A 390 4.93 25.83 1.05
CA HIS A 390 3.73 25.44 1.79
C HIS A 390 2.60 25.12 0.83
N ILE A 391 2.02 23.91 0.93
CA ILE A 391 0.98 23.40 0.02
C ILE A 391 -0.22 22.93 0.86
N HIS A 392 -1.43 23.28 0.42
CA HIS A 392 -2.65 22.71 0.99
C HIS A 392 -2.80 21.23 0.64
N LEU A 393 -3.21 20.38 1.59
CA LEU A 393 -3.32 18.93 1.41
C LEU A 393 -4.10 18.54 0.16
N ARG A 394 -5.27 19.14 -0.07
CA ARG A 394 -6.11 18.85 -1.25
C ARG A 394 -5.35 19.10 -2.56
N LYS A 395 -4.61 20.22 -2.64
CA LYS A 395 -3.80 20.53 -3.81
C LYS A 395 -2.66 19.55 -4.00
N PHE A 396 -1.99 19.15 -2.92
CA PHE A 396 -0.98 18.11 -2.97
C PHE A 396 -1.53 16.77 -3.49
N LEU A 397 -2.73 16.37 -3.06
CA LEU A 397 -3.37 15.12 -3.48
C LEU A 397 -3.86 15.14 -4.93
N THR A 398 -4.18 16.30 -5.49
CA THR A 398 -4.68 16.45 -6.87
C THR A 398 -3.58 16.73 -7.89
N GLU A 399 -2.61 17.61 -7.55
CA GLU A 399 -1.58 18.10 -8.48
C GLU A 399 -0.17 17.54 -8.18
N GLY A 400 0.06 17.01 -6.97
CA GLY A 400 1.38 16.62 -6.48
C GLY A 400 2.21 17.79 -5.93
N LEU A 401 3.54 17.65 -5.96
CA LEU A 401 4.51 18.62 -5.43
C LEU A 401 4.93 19.67 -6.46
#